data_0c1158b5efd3c96a241f4e40adc6e899
#
_entry.id   0c1158b5efd3c96a241f4e40adc6e899
#
_cell.length_a   1.000
_cell.length_b   1.000
_cell.length_c   1.000
_cell.angle_alpha   90.00
_cell.angle_beta   90.00
_cell.angle_gamma   90.00
#
_symmetry.space_group_name_H-M   'P 1'
#
loop_
_entity.id
_entity.type
_entity.pdbx_description
1 polymer ?
#
loop_
_entity_poly.entity_id
_entity_poly.type
_entity_poly.pdbx_seq_one_letter_code
_entity_poly.pdbx_strand_id
1 'polypeptide(L)'
;MIRTLSLEHRDAVQQIWALQHMAYPLEAELIGFTDLPPLLDTFETISSSGEVFYGNVSDDGELIGAIAVELEKDQVTISRMMVHPGHFRKGIAGGLIQHVLDTYCDAPLFIVSTGTKNTPAVRLYERFGFQPKDAFEVAPGVELTEFHLLLK
;
A
#
# COMPACT_ATOMS: atom_id res chain seq x y z
N MET A 1 -11.69 3.95 11.56
CA MET A 1 -11.16 2.89 12.44
C MET A 1 -10.39 1.88 11.61
N ILE A 2 -9.19 1.56 12.03
CA ILE A 2 -8.35 0.59 11.31
C ILE A 2 -8.58 -0.80 11.88
N ARG A 3 -8.79 -1.77 11.00
CA ARG A 3 -9.00 -3.17 11.38
C ARG A 3 -8.32 -4.12 10.41
N THR A 4 -8.06 -5.34 10.87
CA THR A 4 -7.54 -6.40 10.00
C THR A 4 -8.65 -6.86 9.08
N LEU A 5 -8.33 -7.02 7.80
CA LEU A 5 -9.28 -7.50 6.80
C LEU A 5 -8.99 -8.97 6.53
N SER A 6 -10.03 -9.82 6.63
CA SER A 6 -9.85 -11.23 6.37
C SER A 6 -10.11 -11.55 4.90
N LEU A 7 -9.12 -12.15 4.25
CA LEU A 7 -9.25 -12.55 2.85
C LEU A 7 -10.17 -13.76 2.67
N GLU A 8 -10.61 -14.38 3.76
CA GLU A 8 -11.60 -15.45 3.71
C GLU A 8 -13.02 -14.90 3.57
N HIS A 9 -13.20 -13.60 3.84
CA HIS A 9 -14.50 -12.94 3.70
C HIS A 9 -14.62 -12.31 2.33
N ARG A 10 -15.61 -12.79 1.57
CA ARG A 10 -15.80 -12.32 0.21
C ARG A 10 -16.07 -10.82 0.12
N ASP A 11 -16.83 -10.27 1.08
CA ASP A 11 -17.12 -8.84 1.10
C ASP A 11 -15.85 -8.01 1.29
N ALA A 12 -14.93 -8.46 2.12
CA ALA A 12 -13.67 -7.76 2.33
C ALA A 12 -12.85 -7.74 1.06
N VAL A 13 -12.76 -8.88 0.37
CA VAL A 13 -12.03 -8.98 -0.89
C VAL A 13 -12.65 -8.08 -1.95
N GLN A 14 -13.98 -8.04 -2.02
CA GLN A 14 -14.68 -7.19 -2.97
C GLN A 14 -14.39 -5.71 -2.71
N GLN A 15 -14.40 -5.29 -1.46
CA GLN A 15 -14.10 -3.91 -1.11
C GLN A 15 -12.65 -3.54 -1.43
N ILE A 16 -11.71 -4.45 -1.19
CA ILE A 16 -10.31 -4.25 -1.56
C ILE A 16 -10.19 -4.07 -3.07
N TRP A 17 -10.79 -4.97 -3.84
CA TRP A 17 -10.76 -4.91 -5.29
C TRP A 17 -11.33 -3.58 -5.80
N ALA A 18 -12.49 -3.18 -5.27
CA ALA A 18 -13.14 -1.93 -5.69
C ALA A 18 -12.27 -0.72 -5.35
N LEU A 19 -11.67 -0.71 -4.16
CA LEU A 19 -10.81 0.39 -3.74
C LEU A 19 -9.57 0.50 -4.62
N GLN A 20 -8.96 -0.64 -4.98
CA GLN A 20 -7.81 -0.65 -5.88
C GLN A 20 -8.15 -0.02 -7.23
N HIS A 21 -9.32 -0.34 -7.76
CA HIS A 21 -9.74 0.18 -9.05
C HIS A 21 -10.14 1.66 -9.01
N MET A 22 -10.34 2.22 -7.83
CA MET A 22 -10.56 3.65 -7.69
C MET A 22 -9.25 4.42 -7.45
N ALA A 23 -8.33 3.82 -6.70
CA ALA A 23 -7.12 4.51 -6.25
C ALA A 23 -5.95 4.39 -7.22
N TYR A 24 -5.67 3.20 -7.72
CA TYR A 24 -4.48 2.97 -8.54
C TYR A 24 -4.49 3.63 -9.92
N PRO A 25 -5.64 3.89 -10.57
CA PRO A 25 -5.61 4.65 -11.82
C PRO A 25 -4.97 6.02 -11.68
N LEU A 26 -5.12 6.66 -10.51
CA LEU A 26 -4.51 7.96 -10.26
C LEU A 26 -2.99 7.83 -10.12
N GLU A 27 -2.52 6.77 -9.47
CA GLU A 27 -1.10 6.49 -9.38
C GLU A 27 -0.53 6.17 -10.77
N ALA A 28 -1.26 5.39 -11.57
CA ALA A 28 -0.85 5.06 -12.93
C ALA A 28 -0.64 6.32 -13.76
N GLU A 29 -1.52 7.31 -13.63
CA GLU A 29 -1.37 8.59 -14.31
C GLU A 29 -0.10 9.31 -13.86
N LEU A 30 0.16 9.34 -12.55
CA LEU A 30 1.32 10.04 -12.00
C LEU A 30 2.64 9.47 -12.51
N ILE A 31 2.73 8.16 -12.64
CA ILE A 31 3.98 7.51 -13.05
C ILE A 31 4.03 7.16 -14.52
N GLY A 32 2.93 7.34 -15.25
CA GLY A 32 2.89 7.06 -16.69
C GLY A 32 2.88 5.58 -17.04
N PHE A 33 2.36 4.72 -16.16
CA PHE A 33 2.33 3.28 -16.38
C PHE A 33 0.93 2.75 -16.08
N THR A 34 0.25 2.24 -17.10
CA THR A 34 -1.16 1.84 -16.99
C THR A 34 -1.37 0.42 -16.47
N ASP A 35 -0.34 -0.42 -16.52
CA ASP A 35 -0.46 -1.84 -16.16
C ASP A 35 0.06 -2.13 -14.74
N LEU A 36 -0.28 -1.26 -13.79
CA LEU A 36 0.09 -1.50 -12.38
C LEU A 36 -0.50 -2.83 -11.92
N PRO A 37 0.30 -3.69 -11.24
CA PRO A 37 -0.17 -5.00 -10.81
C PRO A 37 -1.50 -5.01 -10.06
N PRO A 38 -1.78 -4.08 -9.12
CA PRO A 38 -3.09 -4.09 -8.45
C PRO A 38 -4.28 -3.88 -9.37
N LEU A 39 -4.08 -3.22 -10.53
CA LEU A 39 -5.15 -3.03 -11.50
C LEU A 39 -5.46 -4.30 -12.29
N LEU A 40 -4.56 -5.28 -12.26
CA LEU A 40 -4.72 -6.56 -12.92
C LEU A 40 -5.29 -7.63 -12.01
N ASP A 41 -5.48 -7.33 -10.73
CA ASP A 41 -5.98 -8.28 -9.75
C ASP A 41 -7.43 -8.69 -10.00
N THR A 42 -7.71 -9.95 -9.70
CA THR A 42 -9.06 -10.49 -9.62
C THR A 42 -9.36 -10.81 -8.16
N PHE A 43 -10.58 -11.22 -7.86
CA PHE A 43 -10.93 -11.69 -6.51
C PHE A 43 -10.02 -12.84 -6.09
N GLU A 44 -9.73 -13.75 -7.02
CA GLU A 44 -8.90 -14.92 -6.74
C GLU A 44 -7.46 -14.53 -6.43
N THR A 45 -6.86 -13.62 -7.19
CA THR A 45 -5.48 -13.23 -6.97
C THR A 45 -5.33 -12.47 -5.65
N ILE A 46 -6.31 -11.65 -5.28
CA ILE A 46 -6.28 -10.99 -3.98
C ILE A 46 -6.44 -12.01 -2.86
N SER A 47 -7.43 -12.90 -2.96
CA SER A 47 -7.70 -13.90 -1.92
C SER A 47 -6.52 -14.83 -1.66
N SER A 48 -5.76 -15.14 -2.70
CA SER A 48 -4.64 -16.07 -2.62
C SER A 48 -3.28 -15.40 -2.52
N SER A 49 -3.25 -14.08 -2.34
CA SER A 49 -2.00 -13.32 -2.36
C SER A 49 -1.05 -13.64 -1.22
N GLY A 50 -1.56 -14.15 -0.10
CA GLY A 50 -0.73 -14.39 1.08
C GLY A 50 -0.38 -13.13 1.86
N GLU A 51 -0.89 -11.98 1.43
CA GLU A 51 -0.64 -10.71 2.11
C GLU A 51 -1.58 -10.53 3.29
N VAL A 52 -1.15 -9.73 4.27
CA VAL A 52 -1.99 -9.34 5.39
C VAL A 52 -2.51 -7.94 5.11
N PHE A 53 -3.82 -7.77 5.12
CA PHE A 53 -4.46 -6.50 4.82
C PHE A 53 -5.02 -5.83 6.07
N TYR A 54 -4.79 -4.53 6.18
CA TYR A 54 -5.41 -3.69 7.20
C TYR A 54 -6.18 -2.60 6.48
N GLY A 55 -7.37 -2.30 6.96
CA GLY A 55 -8.22 -1.31 6.32
C GLY A 55 -8.72 -0.25 7.27
N ASN A 56 -8.85 0.96 6.76
CA ASN A 56 -9.55 2.03 7.47
C ASN A 56 -10.99 2.00 6.98
N VAL A 57 -11.90 1.72 7.91
CA VAL A 57 -13.33 1.59 7.60
C VAL A 57 -14.07 2.79 8.18
N SER A 58 -14.88 3.45 7.37
CA SER A 58 -15.68 4.58 7.80
C SER A 58 -16.82 4.14 8.73
N ASP A 59 -17.51 5.12 9.34
CA ASP A 59 -18.66 4.84 10.20
C ASP A 59 -19.77 4.12 9.43
N ASP A 60 -19.83 4.33 8.12
CA ASP A 60 -20.83 3.68 7.24
C ASP A 60 -20.44 2.27 6.85
N GLY A 61 -19.29 1.78 7.28
CA GLY A 61 -18.79 0.46 6.91
C GLY A 61 -18.07 0.42 5.57
N GLU A 62 -17.76 1.56 4.98
CA GLU A 62 -17.06 1.63 3.71
C GLU A 62 -15.55 1.58 3.92
N LEU A 63 -14.87 0.79 3.10
CA LEU A 63 -13.40 0.73 3.11
C LEU A 63 -12.86 1.95 2.37
N ILE A 64 -12.23 2.87 3.11
CA ILE A 64 -11.73 4.12 2.57
C ILE A 64 -10.21 4.18 2.41
N GLY A 65 -9.52 3.20 2.94
CA GLY A 65 -8.08 3.06 2.76
C GLY A 65 -7.63 1.67 3.17
N ALA A 66 -6.57 1.19 2.58
CA ALA A 66 -6.04 -0.13 2.93
C ALA A 66 -4.53 -0.18 2.70
N ILE A 67 -3.87 -1.00 3.50
CA ILE A 67 -2.46 -1.29 3.36
C ILE A 67 -2.29 -2.80 3.45
N ALA A 68 -1.40 -3.35 2.63
CA ALA A 68 -1.10 -4.77 2.68
C ALA A 68 0.39 -4.96 2.89
N VAL A 69 0.73 -6.00 3.65
CA VAL A 69 2.13 -6.33 3.91
C VAL A 69 2.40 -7.79 3.61
N GLU A 70 3.63 -8.05 3.18
CA GLU A 70 4.18 -9.38 3.07
C GLU A 70 5.19 -9.54 4.19
N LEU A 71 5.07 -10.62 4.94
CA LEU A 71 5.90 -10.86 6.12
C LEU A 71 6.99 -11.87 5.79
N GLU A 72 8.23 -11.48 6.04
CA GLU A 72 9.36 -12.37 5.95
C GLU A 72 10.06 -12.39 7.31
N LYS A 73 11.02 -13.28 7.48
CA LYS A 73 11.63 -13.52 8.80
C LYS A 73 12.13 -12.25 9.48
N ASP A 74 12.85 -11.41 8.74
CA ASP A 74 13.49 -10.22 9.31
C ASP A 74 13.01 -8.92 8.67
N GLN A 75 11.91 -8.96 7.93
CA GLN A 75 11.43 -7.75 7.27
C GLN A 75 9.94 -7.78 6.99
N VAL A 76 9.39 -6.59 6.91
CA VAL A 76 8.00 -6.35 6.53
C VAL A 76 8.02 -5.52 5.24
N THR A 77 7.44 -6.05 4.18
CA THR A 77 7.32 -5.32 2.92
C THR A 77 5.91 -4.79 2.78
N ILE A 78 5.78 -3.48 2.62
CA ILE A 78 4.49 -2.88 2.31
C ILE A 78 4.26 -3.12 0.82
N SER A 79 3.33 -4.01 0.50
CA SER A 79 3.08 -4.45 -0.87
C SER A 79 1.97 -3.67 -1.56
N ARG A 80 1.07 -3.06 -0.79
CA ARG A 80 -0.02 -2.24 -1.33
C ARG A 80 -0.34 -1.11 -0.37
N MET A 81 -0.69 0.04 -0.92
CA MET A 81 -1.16 1.19 -0.17
C MET A 81 -2.15 1.93 -1.06
N MET A 82 -3.36 2.15 -0.56
CA MET A 82 -4.39 2.82 -1.35
C MET A 82 -5.33 3.59 -0.44
N VAL A 83 -5.79 4.74 -0.93
CA VAL A 83 -6.76 5.58 -0.24
C VAL A 83 -7.83 5.97 -1.24
N HIS A 84 -9.08 5.92 -0.81
CA HIS A 84 -10.22 6.34 -1.63
C HIS A 84 -10.02 7.80 -2.04
N PRO A 85 -10.15 8.13 -3.34
CA PRO A 85 -9.90 9.50 -3.81
C PRO A 85 -10.72 10.57 -3.10
N GLY A 86 -11.92 10.23 -2.68
CA GLY A 86 -12.78 11.16 -1.93
C GLY A 86 -12.31 11.45 -0.52
N HIS A 87 -11.28 10.75 -0.06
CA HIS A 87 -10.77 10.87 1.31
C HIS A 87 -9.30 11.27 1.37
N PHE A 88 -8.76 11.82 0.29
CA PHE A 88 -7.39 12.32 0.28
C PHE A 88 -7.21 13.46 1.29
N ARG A 89 -5.99 13.61 1.79
CA ARG A 89 -5.60 14.67 2.72
C ARG A 89 -6.28 14.61 4.08
N LYS A 90 -6.76 13.43 4.47
CA LYS A 90 -7.37 13.22 5.79
C LYS A 90 -6.47 12.41 6.72
N GLY A 91 -5.21 12.19 6.33
CA GLY A 91 -4.26 11.45 7.15
C GLY A 91 -4.48 9.94 7.16
N ILE A 92 -5.29 9.42 6.23
CA ILE A 92 -5.62 7.99 6.20
C ILE A 92 -4.39 7.13 5.90
N ALA A 93 -3.62 7.51 4.87
CA ALA A 93 -2.41 6.76 4.52
C ALA A 93 -1.40 6.78 5.66
N GLY A 94 -1.18 7.93 6.26
CA GLY A 94 -0.27 8.04 7.40
C GLY A 94 -0.69 7.17 8.57
N GLY A 95 -1.99 7.13 8.85
CA GLY A 95 -2.54 6.28 9.92
C GLY A 95 -2.32 4.80 9.64
N LEU A 96 -2.47 4.38 8.39
CA LEU A 96 -2.24 3.00 8.00
C LEU A 96 -0.76 2.61 8.13
N ILE A 97 0.15 3.48 7.70
CA ILE A 97 1.57 3.24 7.84
C ILE A 97 1.94 3.14 9.32
N GLN A 98 1.45 4.07 10.14
CA GLN A 98 1.72 4.04 11.58
C GLN A 98 1.21 2.74 12.21
N HIS A 99 0.04 2.28 11.79
CA HIS A 99 -0.52 1.02 12.29
C HIS A 99 0.40 -0.16 11.99
N VAL A 100 0.96 -0.22 10.79
CA VAL A 100 1.89 -1.27 10.39
C VAL A 100 3.17 -1.19 11.23
N LEU A 101 3.73 0.01 11.39
CA LEU A 101 4.94 0.18 12.18
C LEU A 101 4.72 -0.23 13.64
N ASP A 102 3.57 0.10 14.19
CA ASP A 102 3.24 -0.26 15.59
C ASP A 102 2.98 -1.76 15.73
N THR A 103 2.28 -2.34 14.76
CA THR A 103 1.93 -3.76 14.80
C THR A 103 3.18 -4.64 14.70
N TYR A 104 4.13 -4.26 13.88
CA TYR A 104 5.35 -5.03 13.65
C TYR A 104 6.58 -4.33 14.24
N CYS A 105 6.43 -3.76 15.43
CA CYS A 105 7.46 -2.95 16.05
C CYS A 105 8.77 -3.70 16.33
N ASP A 106 8.75 -5.02 16.30
CA ASP A 106 9.94 -5.83 16.50
C ASP A 106 10.69 -6.13 15.19
N ALA A 107 10.11 -5.79 14.04
CA ALA A 107 10.75 -6.02 12.76
C ALA A 107 11.91 -5.04 12.59
N PRO A 108 13.12 -5.54 12.22
CA PRO A 108 14.26 -4.65 12.05
C PRO A 108 14.20 -3.82 10.78
N LEU A 109 13.45 -4.26 9.77
CA LEU A 109 13.45 -3.60 8.47
C LEU A 109 12.06 -3.56 7.87
N PHE A 110 11.68 -2.37 7.38
CA PHE A 110 10.48 -2.18 6.57
C PHE A 110 10.89 -1.73 5.18
N ILE A 111 10.24 -2.29 4.15
CA ILE A 111 10.53 -1.98 2.76
C ILE A 111 9.24 -1.56 2.06
N VAL A 112 9.33 -0.55 1.21
CA VAL A 112 8.23 -0.15 0.34
C VAL A 112 8.81 0.37 -0.97
N SER A 113 8.14 0.05 -2.09
CA SER A 113 8.53 0.60 -3.39
C SER A 113 7.37 1.40 -3.96
N THR A 114 7.68 2.51 -4.60
CA THR A 114 6.67 3.33 -5.26
C THR A 114 7.28 3.97 -6.51
N GLY A 115 6.41 4.43 -7.42
CA GLY A 115 6.88 5.13 -8.60
C GLY A 115 7.69 6.35 -8.19
N THR A 116 8.86 6.51 -8.78
CA THR A 116 9.75 7.64 -8.45
C THR A 116 9.03 8.97 -8.68
N LYS A 117 8.13 9.02 -9.65
CA LYS A 117 7.37 10.24 -9.97
C LYS A 117 6.12 10.42 -9.08
N ASN A 118 5.82 9.46 -8.24
CA ASN A 118 4.68 9.57 -7.32
C ASN A 118 5.10 10.40 -6.10
N THR A 119 5.21 11.70 -6.32
CA THR A 119 5.71 12.63 -5.31
C THR A 119 4.95 12.58 -3.98
N PRO A 120 3.62 12.52 -3.97
CA PRO A 120 2.91 12.43 -2.69
C PRO A 120 3.30 11.20 -1.87
N ALA A 121 3.45 10.04 -2.52
CA ALA A 121 3.84 8.81 -1.83
C ALA A 121 5.28 8.90 -1.33
N VAL A 122 6.20 9.40 -2.17
CA VAL A 122 7.60 9.57 -1.80
C VAL A 122 7.71 10.43 -0.55
N ARG A 123 7.02 11.58 -0.54
CA ARG A 123 7.05 12.49 0.61
C ARG A 123 6.45 11.85 1.86
N LEU A 124 5.39 11.07 1.68
CA LEU A 124 4.74 10.39 2.79
C LEU A 124 5.71 9.41 3.47
N TYR A 125 6.36 8.56 2.69
CA TYR A 125 7.29 7.59 3.23
C TYR A 125 8.50 8.27 3.87
N GLU A 126 9.02 9.34 3.25
CA GLU A 126 10.12 10.09 3.83
C GLU A 126 9.77 10.69 5.18
N ARG A 127 8.53 11.15 5.36
CA ARG A 127 8.09 11.69 6.65
C ARG A 127 8.12 10.64 7.76
N PHE A 128 7.97 9.36 7.41
CA PHE A 128 8.05 8.27 8.38
C PHE A 128 9.48 7.78 8.60
N GLY A 129 10.45 8.39 7.93
CA GLY A 129 11.85 8.03 8.10
C GLY A 129 12.38 7.04 7.07
N PHE A 130 11.56 6.64 6.10
CA PHE A 130 12.03 5.78 5.03
C PHE A 130 13.05 6.52 4.17
N GLN A 131 14.08 5.81 3.75
CA GLN A 131 15.15 6.37 2.93
C GLN A 131 15.27 5.60 1.62
N PRO A 132 15.50 6.30 0.49
CA PRO A 132 15.68 5.61 -0.78
C PRO A 132 16.95 4.78 -0.78
N LYS A 133 16.87 3.57 -1.30
CA LYS A 133 18.00 2.64 -1.41
C LYS A 133 18.36 2.35 -2.86
N ASP A 134 17.37 1.92 -3.64
CA ASP A 134 17.58 1.55 -5.02
C ASP A 134 16.47 2.12 -5.89
N ALA A 135 16.82 2.42 -7.14
CA ALA A 135 15.85 2.80 -8.14
C ALA A 135 16.05 1.89 -9.35
N PHE A 136 14.97 1.44 -9.95
CA PHE A 136 15.05 0.53 -11.08
C PHE A 136 13.92 0.77 -12.06
N GLU A 137 14.21 0.54 -13.34
CA GLU A 137 13.23 0.73 -14.40
C GLU A 137 12.45 -0.56 -14.61
N VAL A 138 11.12 -0.48 -14.53
CA VAL A 138 10.22 -1.64 -14.72
C VAL A 138 9.62 -1.68 -16.11
N ALA A 139 9.66 -0.55 -16.81
CA ALA A 139 9.22 -0.41 -18.18
C ALA A 139 9.90 0.82 -18.75
N PRO A 140 9.99 0.99 -20.10
CA PRO A 140 10.64 2.17 -20.66
C PRO A 140 10.07 3.46 -20.10
N GLY A 141 10.93 4.26 -19.46
CA GLY A 141 10.54 5.54 -18.87
C GLY A 141 9.78 5.43 -17.54
N VAL A 142 9.62 4.23 -17.00
CA VAL A 142 8.89 4.03 -15.73
C VAL A 142 9.85 3.50 -14.68
N GLU A 143 10.17 4.35 -13.70
CA GLU A 143 11.10 4.01 -12.64
C GLU A 143 10.39 3.87 -11.31
N LEU A 144 10.77 2.84 -10.54
CA LEU A 144 10.34 2.68 -9.15
C LEU A 144 11.53 2.93 -8.24
N THR A 145 11.25 3.46 -7.06
CA THR A 145 12.25 3.65 -6.01
C THR A 145 11.87 2.76 -4.83
N GLU A 146 12.86 2.01 -4.35
CA GLU A 146 12.68 1.18 -3.16
C GLU A 146 13.19 1.96 -1.95
N PHE A 147 12.35 2.04 -0.92
CA PHE A 147 12.65 2.76 0.32
C PHE A 147 12.77 1.78 1.47
N HIS A 148 13.71 2.04 2.37
CA HIS A 148 13.93 1.21 3.57
C HIS A 148 13.79 2.06 4.82
N LEU A 149 13.19 1.47 5.85
CA LEU A 149 13.17 2.02 7.19
C LEU A 149 13.77 0.99 8.14
N LEU A 150 14.89 1.34 8.74
CA LEU A 150 15.55 0.51 9.74
C LEU A 150 15.15 1.01 11.12
N LEU A 151 14.63 0.12 11.97
CA LEU A 151 14.25 0.47 13.32
C LEU A 151 15.37 0.21 14.33
N LYS A 152 16.50 -0.17 13.84
CA LYS A 152 17.66 -0.40 14.68
C LYS A 152 18.91 0.05 13.99
#